data_38940bbd42f375bcc7ab6e9b6df03389
#
_entry.id   38940bbd42f375bcc7ab6e9b6df03389
#
_cell.length_a   1.000
_cell.length_b   1.000
_cell.length_c   1.000
_cell.angle_alpha   90.00
_cell.angle_beta   90.00
_cell.angle_gamma   90.00
#
_symmetry.space_group_name_H-M   'P 1'
#
loop_
_entity.id
_entity.type
_entity.pdbx_description
1 polymer ?
#
loop_
_entity_poly.entity_id
_entity_poly.type
_entity_poly.pdbx_seq_one_letter_code
_entity_poly.pdbx_strand_id
1 'polypeptide(L)'
;MAQKSKIALVTGGSRGLGRDMALNIARKGMNVVLTYNSKKDEASAVVAEIEKLGQKAAALQLNVGDIIRFDTFISNFKNVLSSTFNTEKFDFLINNAGANFIIPSFADTTEQQFDELMNMHFKGVFFLTQKALPLLNDNGGIVNLSSGLTRISHPGSGAYASMKGAVEVLTKFLAKELGSRGINANVVAPGAIATDFSGGRLKNTPQLQEYLKSVTAIPRIGQPEDIGGVVAFLCTPEAKWINAQRIEISGGMYI
;
A
#
# COMPACT_ATOMS: atom_id res chain seq x y z
N MET A 1 26.07 -20.42 2.04
CA MET A 1 25.34 -19.68 3.07
C MET A 1 23.90 -19.52 2.57
N ALA A 2 22.90 -19.90 3.35
CA ALA A 2 21.50 -19.68 2.97
C ALA A 2 21.27 -18.16 2.82
N GLN A 3 20.70 -17.74 1.70
CA GLN A 3 20.38 -16.33 1.44
C GLN A 3 19.37 -15.89 2.51
N LYS A 4 19.67 -14.82 3.24
CA LYS A 4 18.79 -14.29 4.28
C LYS A 4 17.47 -13.87 3.63
N SER A 5 16.31 -14.36 4.14
CA SER A 5 15.00 -13.98 3.60
C SER A 5 14.81 -12.49 3.67
N LYS A 6 14.32 -11.88 2.59
CA LYS A 6 14.01 -10.47 2.52
C LYS A 6 12.83 -10.12 3.41
N ILE A 7 12.71 -8.86 3.81
CA ILE A 7 11.67 -8.36 4.71
C ILE A 7 10.92 -7.23 4.02
N ALA A 8 9.59 -7.32 4.01
CA ALA A 8 8.71 -6.25 3.56
C ALA A 8 7.94 -5.62 4.73
N LEU A 9 7.87 -4.29 4.75
CA LEU A 9 6.96 -3.52 5.60
C LEU A 9 5.71 -3.15 4.80
N VAL A 10 4.54 -3.68 5.18
CA VAL A 10 3.26 -3.43 4.52
C VAL A 10 2.38 -2.59 5.43
N THR A 11 2.13 -1.33 5.08
CA THR A 11 1.22 -0.49 5.87
C THR A 11 -0.24 -0.84 5.61
N GLY A 12 -1.06 -0.91 6.68
CA GLY A 12 -2.47 -1.29 6.59
C GLY A 12 -2.68 -2.74 6.15
N GLY A 13 -1.85 -3.65 6.65
CA GLY A 13 -1.81 -5.07 6.26
C GLY A 13 -2.82 -5.98 6.94
N SER A 14 -3.72 -5.48 7.80
CA SER A 14 -4.63 -6.31 8.58
C SER A 14 -5.83 -6.84 7.77
N ARG A 15 -6.21 -6.20 6.67
CA ARG A 15 -7.36 -6.59 5.83
C ARG A 15 -7.25 -6.07 4.39
N GLY A 16 -8.21 -6.45 3.55
CA GLY A 16 -8.35 -5.96 2.17
C GLY A 16 -7.08 -6.13 1.34
N LEU A 17 -6.73 -5.11 0.57
CA LEU A 17 -5.54 -5.13 -0.30
C LEU A 17 -4.25 -5.40 0.48
N GLY A 18 -4.06 -4.75 1.62
CA GLY A 18 -2.83 -4.88 2.41
C GLY A 18 -2.64 -6.30 2.95
N ARG A 19 -3.72 -6.98 3.39
CA ARG A 19 -3.66 -8.39 3.78
C ARG A 19 -3.24 -9.26 2.60
N ASP A 20 -3.87 -9.09 1.46
CA ASP A 20 -3.55 -9.89 0.28
C ASP A 20 -2.11 -9.65 -0.21
N MET A 21 -1.65 -8.40 -0.22
CA MET A 21 -0.25 -8.06 -0.50
C MET A 21 0.71 -8.77 0.45
N ALA A 22 0.44 -8.72 1.77
CA ALA A 22 1.28 -9.35 2.80
C ALA A 22 1.38 -10.87 2.59
N LEU A 23 0.25 -11.52 2.31
CA LEU A 23 0.21 -12.97 2.04
C LEU A 23 0.92 -13.35 0.74
N ASN A 24 0.75 -12.57 -0.34
CA ASN A 24 1.44 -12.85 -1.62
C ASN A 24 2.96 -12.62 -1.51
N ILE A 25 3.41 -11.61 -0.77
CA ILE A 25 4.82 -11.38 -0.45
C ILE A 25 5.38 -12.57 0.33
N ALA A 26 4.64 -13.08 1.33
CA ALA A 26 5.05 -14.26 2.09
C ALA A 26 5.14 -15.52 1.22
N ARG A 27 4.19 -15.74 0.30
CA ARG A 27 4.24 -16.85 -0.68
C ARG A 27 5.47 -16.79 -1.61
N LYS A 28 6.06 -15.62 -1.79
CA LYS A 28 7.34 -15.44 -2.50
C LYS A 28 8.57 -15.68 -1.62
N GLY A 29 8.40 -16.19 -0.40
CA GLY A 29 9.51 -16.53 0.51
C GLY A 29 10.06 -15.36 1.31
N MET A 30 9.33 -14.25 1.40
CA MET A 30 9.75 -13.06 2.15
C MET A 30 9.05 -12.97 3.50
N ASN A 31 9.76 -12.50 4.49
CA ASN A 31 9.22 -12.16 5.80
C ASN A 31 8.43 -10.84 5.73
N VAL A 32 7.48 -10.65 6.63
CA VAL A 32 6.60 -9.48 6.58
C VAL A 32 6.45 -8.82 7.95
N VAL A 33 6.63 -7.51 7.99
CA VAL A 33 6.08 -6.67 9.06
C VAL A 33 4.86 -5.97 8.50
N LEU A 34 3.69 -6.17 9.09
CA LEU A 34 2.48 -5.48 8.68
C LEU A 34 2.05 -4.46 9.72
N THR A 35 1.35 -3.41 9.30
CA THR A 35 0.78 -2.47 10.27
C THR A 35 -0.74 -2.49 10.28
N TYR A 36 -1.30 -2.10 11.41
CA TYR A 36 -2.73 -1.88 11.61
C TYR A 36 -2.98 -0.58 12.37
N ASN A 37 -4.12 0.05 12.17
CA ASN A 37 -4.52 1.22 12.97
C ASN A 37 -5.25 0.79 14.25
N SER A 38 -6.41 0.13 14.14
CA SER A 38 -7.27 -0.25 15.26
C SER A 38 -7.59 -1.74 15.33
N LYS A 39 -7.36 -2.49 14.25
CA LYS A 39 -7.77 -3.89 14.11
C LYS A 39 -6.64 -4.86 14.44
N LYS A 40 -6.28 -4.94 15.74
CA LYS A 40 -5.18 -5.77 16.22
C LYS A 40 -5.40 -7.26 15.96
N ASP A 41 -6.61 -7.76 16.24
CA ASP A 41 -6.91 -9.18 16.10
C ASP A 41 -6.87 -9.63 14.64
N GLU A 42 -7.40 -8.81 13.71
CA GLU A 42 -7.27 -9.05 12.27
C GLU A 42 -5.80 -9.09 11.85
N ALA A 43 -4.96 -8.19 12.35
CA ALA A 43 -3.53 -8.18 12.06
C ALA A 43 -2.82 -9.42 12.61
N SER A 44 -3.17 -9.86 13.83
CA SER A 44 -2.64 -11.09 14.44
C SER A 44 -3.02 -12.33 13.64
N ALA A 45 -4.24 -12.39 13.12
CA ALA A 45 -4.66 -13.47 12.23
C ALA A 45 -3.83 -13.54 10.95
N VAL A 46 -3.52 -12.38 10.33
CA VAL A 46 -2.64 -12.33 9.14
C VAL A 46 -1.23 -12.79 9.47
N VAL A 47 -0.67 -12.40 10.63
CA VAL A 47 0.63 -12.91 11.11
C VAL A 47 0.62 -14.44 11.17
N ALA A 48 -0.38 -15.03 11.81
CA ALA A 48 -0.49 -16.49 11.93
C ALA A 48 -0.65 -17.19 10.56
N GLU A 49 -1.32 -16.55 9.59
CA GLU A 49 -1.41 -17.09 8.22
C GLU A 49 -0.04 -17.05 7.51
N ILE A 50 0.73 -15.96 7.67
CA ILE A 50 2.09 -15.86 7.10
C ILE A 50 3.03 -16.90 7.73
N GLU A 51 2.94 -17.13 9.03
CA GLU A 51 3.74 -18.15 9.72
C GLU A 51 3.42 -19.56 9.21
N LYS A 52 2.15 -19.86 8.91
CA LYS A 52 1.76 -21.14 8.26
C LYS A 52 2.36 -21.30 6.86
N LEU A 53 2.70 -20.21 6.18
CA LEU A 53 3.44 -20.23 4.89
C LEU A 53 4.96 -20.42 5.08
N GLY A 54 5.44 -20.58 6.32
CA GLY A 54 6.85 -20.79 6.64
C GLY A 54 7.68 -19.52 6.73
N GLN A 55 7.06 -18.35 6.73
CA GLN A 55 7.75 -17.07 6.86
C GLN A 55 7.53 -16.47 8.25
N LYS A 56 8.50 -15.65 8.70
CA LYS A 56 8.32 -14.88 9.93
C LYS A 56 7.46 -13.64 9.66
N ALA A 57 6.61 -13.29 10.62
CA ALA A 57 5.82 -12.07 10.54
C ALA A 57 5.71 -11.37 11.90
N ALA A 58 5.41 -10.07 11.85
CA ALA A 58 5.08 -9.27 13.03
C ALA A 58 4.04 -8.20 12.66
N ALA A 59 3.22 -7.80 13.63
CA ALA A 59 2.26 -6.72 13.47
C ALA A 59 2.59 -5.56 14.40
N LEU A 60 2.58 -4.33 13.87
CA LEU A 60 2.80 -3.08 14.61
C LEU A 60 1.63 -2.14 14.44
N GLN A 61 1.28 -1.41 15.49
CA GLN A 61 0.27 -0.37 15.38
C GLN A 61 0.85 0.88 14.71
N LEU A 62 0.14 1.42 13.73
CA LEU A 62 0.48 2.66 13.03
C LEU A 62 -0.77 3.34 12.50
N ASN A 63 -1.04 4.57 12.93
CA ASN A 63 -1.90 5.50 12.23
C ASN A 63 -1.04 6.33 11.26
N VAL A 64 -1.17 6.08 9.97
CA VAL A 64 -0.38 6.78 8.94
C VAL A 64 -0.75 8.27 8.78
N GLY A 65 -1.88 8.71 9.34
CA GLY A 65 -2.26 10.13 9.39
C GLY A 65 -1.65 10.90 10.56
N ASP A 66 -1.03 10.21 11.53
CA ASP A 66 -0.44 10.81 12.73
C ASP A 66 1.09 10.80 12.67
N ILE A 67 1.65 11.77 11.95
CA ILE A 67 3.10 11.86 11.72
C ILE A 67 3.91 12.11 13.00
N ILE A 68 3.28 12.67 14.06
CA ILE A 68 3.94 12.94 15.34
C ILE A 68 4.43 11.63 15.97
N ARG A 69 3.72 10.54 15.75
CA ARG A 69 4.05 9.21 16.30
C ARG A 69 5.05 8.41 15.46
N PHE A 70 5.50 8.92 14.33
CA PHE A 70 6.37 8.14 13.43
C PHE A 70 7.73 7.81 14.06
N ASP A 71 8.32 8.69 14.88
CA ASP A 71 9.59 8.37 15.55
C ASP A 71 9.44 7.20 16.53
N THR A 72 8.34 7.18 17.29
CA THR A 72 8.01 6.05 18.16
C THR A 72 7.78 4.77 17.34
N PHE A 73 7.05 4.87 16.22
CA PHE A 73 6.84 3.73 15.33
C PHE A 73 8.16 3.18 14.76
N ILE A 74 9.05 4.05 14.28
CA ILE A 74 10.37 3.65 13.74
C ILE A 74 11.22 2.96 14.82
N SER A 75 11.18 3.45 16.07
CA SER A 75 11.87 2.81 17.20
C SER A 75 11.32 1.40 17.47
N ASN A 76 9.99 1.24 17.48
CA ASN A 76 9.35 -0.06 17.64
C ASN A 76 9.66 -1.00 16.46
N PHE A 77 9.70 -0.46 15.24
CA PHE A 77 10.04 -1.22 14.04
C PHE A 77 11.49 -1.73 14.10
N LYS A 78 12.45 -0.91 14.54
CA LYS A 78 13.85 -1.35 14.78
C LYS A 78 13.91 -2.49 15.78
N ASN A 79 13.17 -2.39 16.89
CA ASN A 79 13.12 -3.45 17.90
C ASN A 79 12.57 -4.77 17.31
N VAL A 80 11.53 -4.71 16.48
CA VAL A 80 10.98 -5.89 15.80
C VAL A 80 11.98 -6.45 14.78
N LEU A 81 12.65 -5.62 13.99
CA LEU A 81 13.70 -6.07 13.07
C LEU A 81 14.79 -6.84 13.81
N SER A 82 15.27 -6.32 14.94
CA SER A 82 16.30 -6.97 15.75
C SER A 82 15.78 -8.26 16.41
N SER A 83 14.68 -8.19 17.15
CA SER A 83 14.21 -9.30 17.98
C SER A 83 13.60 -10.46 17.19
N THR A 84 12.85 -10.18 16.12
CA THR A 84 12.12 -11.21 15.35
C THR A 84 12.95 -11.70 14.15
N PHE A 85 13.65 -10.79 13.47
CA PHE A 85 14.29 -11.08 12.19
C PHE A 85 15.83 -11.12 12.28
N ASN A 86 16.39 -10.79 13.44
CA ASN A 86 17.84 -10.73 13.69
C ASN A 86 18.56 -9.85 12.64
N THR A 87 18.05 -8.63 12.43
CA THR A 87 18.58 -7.65 11.48
C THR A 87 18.23 -6.23 11.91
N GLU A 88 18.92 -5.24 11.38
CA GLU A 88 18.63 -3.83 11.60
C GLU A 88 17.91 -3.17 10.42
N LYS A 89 17.78 -3.89 9.30
CA LYS A 89 17.27 -3.36 8.05
C LYS A 89 16.19 -4.25 7.43
N PHE A 90 15.42 -3.66 6.51
CA PHE A 90 14.40 -4.33 5.70
C PHE A 90 14.58 -4.01 4.22
N ASP A 91 13.84 -4.67 3.32
CA ASP A 91 14.10 -4.62 1.88
C ASP A 91 13.01 -3.88 1.09
N PHE A 92 11.74 -3.97 1.49
CA PHE A 92 10.64 -3.39 0.72
C PHE A 92 9.67 -2.62 1.61
N LEU A 93 9.30 -1.40 1.17
CA LEU A 93 8.26 -0.59 1.79
C LEU A 93 7.03 -0.55 0.89
N ILE A 94 5.88 -1.01 1.40
CA ILE A 94 4.60 -0.95 0.71
C ILE A 94 3.69 0.04 1.43
N ASN A 95 3.54 1.23 0.85
CA ASN A 95 2.67 2.29 1.34
C ASN A 95 1.24 2.07 0.85
N ASN A 96 0.50 1.17 1.52
CA ASN A 96 -0.86 0.80 1.16
C ASN A 96 -1.92 1.43 2.08
N ALA A 97 -1.62 1.69 3.36
CA ALA A 97 -2.60 2.17 4.32
C ALA A 97 -3.37 3.41 3.82
N GLY A 98 -4.68 3.40 4.04
CA GLY A 98 -5.54 4.49 3.66
C GLY A 98 -7.01 4.23 3.96
N ALA A 99 -7.80 5.30 3.96
CA ALA A 99 -9.25 5.30 4.00
C ALA A 99 -9.77 6.40 3.06
N ASN A 100 -11.06 6.38 2.74
CA ASN A 100 -11.66 7.43 1.93
C ASN A 100 -13.04 7.78 2.48
N PHE A 101 -13.46 9.02 2.26
CA PHE A 101 -14.77 9.52 2.63
C PHE A 101 -15.71 9.52 1.42
N ILE A 102 -16.99 9.38 1.69
CA ILE A 102 -18.02 9.63 0.68
C ILE A 102 -18.33 11.13 0.71
N ILE A 103 -17.87 11.85 -0.30
CA ILE A 103 -18.10 13.29 -0.47
C ILE A 103 -18.98 13.45 -1.72
N PRO A 104 -20.16 14.12 -1.64
CA PRO A 104 -21.08 14.21 -2.76
C PRO A 104 -20.51 14.98 -3.96
N SER A 105 -19.84 16.11 -3.72
CA SER A 105 -19.27 16.95 -4.77
C SER A 105 -18.00 17.68 -4.30
N PHE A 106 -17.34 18.38 -5.21
CA PHE A 106 -16.20 19.24 -4.87
C PHE A 106 -16.58 20.32 -3.86
N ALA A 107 -17.74 20.93 -4.03
CA ALA A 107 -18.21 22.01 -3.16
C ALA A 107 -18.54 21.56 -1.73
N ASP A 108 -18.80 20.27 -1.53
CA ASP A 108 -19.13 19.69 -0.22
C ASP A 108 -17.87 19.24 0.55
N THR A 109 -16.68 19.34 -0.04
CA THR A 109 -15.42 18.96 0.62
C THR A 109 -15.09 19.96 1.72
N THR A 110 -15.09 19.50 2.97
CA THR A 110 -14.68 20.34 4.10
C THR A 110 -13.15 20.38 4.22
N GLU A 111 -12.61 21.47 4.81
CA GLU A 111 -11.17 21.59 5.12
C GLU A 111 -10.69 20.41 5.97
N GLN A 112 -11.45 20.02 6.99
CA GLN A 112 -11.14 18.86 7.83
C GLN A 112 -11.00 17.56 7.01
N GLN A 113 -11.92 17.27 6.11
CA GLN A 113 -11.86 16.09 5.25
C GLN A 113 -10.64 16.15 4.31
N PHE A 114 -10.34 17.33 3.77
CA PHE A 114 -9.15 17.53 2.94
C PHE A 114 -7.88 17.26 3.73
N ASP A 115 -7.74 17.81 4.93
CA ASP A 115 -6.58 17.63 5.79
C ASP A 115 -6.40 16.17 6.22
N GLU A 116 -7.48 15.48 6.57
CA GLU A 116 -7.43 14.06 6.92
C GLU A 116 -6.95 13.20 5.73
N LEU A 117 -7.45 13.47 4.51
CA LEU A 117 -7.00 12.79 3.29
C LEU A 117 -5.55 13.13 2.98
N MET A 118 -5.15 14.40 3.09
CA MET A 118 -3.77 14.84 2.89
C MET A 118 -2.83 14.17 3.88
N ASN A 119 -3.17 14.19 5.17
CA ASN A 119 -2.35 13.62 6.23
C ASN A 119 -2.14 12.11 6.01
N MET A 120 -3.18 11.39 5.61
CA MET A 120 -3.13 9.94 5.43
C MET A 120 -2.47 9.53 4.11
N HIS A 121 -2.89 10.14 2.99
CA HIS A 121 -2.56 9.65 1.65
C HIS A 121 -1.32 10.28 1.03
N PHE A 122 -0.87 11.45 1.51
CA PHE A 122 0.33 12.10 0.98
C PHE A 122 1.35 12.39 2.06
N LYS A 123 1.02 13.19 3.07
CA LYS A 123 1.97 13.57 4.13
C LYS A 123 2.49 12.35 4.90
N GLY A 124 1.60 11.41 5.24
CA GLY A 124 1.97 10.16 5.89
C GLY A 124 2.89 9.30 5.03
N VAL A 125 2.59 9.15 3.74
CA VAL A 125 3.44 8.41 2.80
C VAL A 125 4.82 9.05 2.69
N PHE A 126 4.88 10.38 2.55
CA PHE A 126 6.12 11.13 2.42
C PHE A 126 7.02 10.94 3.64
N PHE A 127 6.51 11.26 4.83
CA PHE A 127 7.33 11.26 6.04
C PHE A 127 7.61 9.86 6.60
N LEU A 128 6.70 8.91 6.42
CA LEU A 128 6.99 7.52 6.77
C LEU A 128 8.12 6.96 5.89
N THR A 129 8.06 7.20 4.58
CA THR A 129 9.12 6.80 3.65
C THR A 129 10.45 7.44 4.06
N GLN A 130 10.48 8.76 4.29
CA GLN A 130 11.69 9.47 4.71
C GLN A 130 12.31 8.88 5.98
N LYS A 131 11.50 8.64 7.02
CA LYS A 131 11.98 8.09 8.30
C LYS A 131 12.40 6.62 8.20
N ALA A 132 11.83 5.86 7.28
CA ALA A 132 12.18 4.46 7.05
C ALA A 132 13.42 4.27 6.15
N LEU A 133 13.79 5.28 5.33
CA LEU A 133 14.93 5.21 4.41
C LEU A 133 16.26 4.77 5.02
N PRO A 134 16.66 5.20 6.24
CA PRO A 134 17.89 4.73 6.87
C PRO A 134 17.91 3.23 7.17
N LEU A 135 16.73 2.62 7.30
CA LEU A 135 16.56 1.19 7.57
C LEU A 135 16.36 0.37 6.29
N LEU A 136 16.12 1.01 5.14
CA LEU A 136 15.91 0.34 3.88
C LEU A 136 17.25 -0.11 3.28
N ASN A 137 17.35 -1.39 2.94
CA ASN A 137 18.52 -1.96 2.28
C ASN A 137 18.73 -1.38 0.88
N ASP A 138 19.97 -1.30 0.45
CA ASP A 138 20.30 -1.10 -0.95
C ASP A 138 19.79 -2.30 -1.78
N ASN A 139 19.43 -2.05 -3.03
CA ASN A 139 18.74 -3.01 -3.90
C ASN A 139 17.36 -3.45 -3.36
N GLY A 140 16.76 -2.65 -2.49
CA GLY A 140 15.38 -2.80 -2.04
C GLY A 140 14.36 -2.15 -2.99
N GLY A 141 13.14 -1.92 -2.48
CA GLY A 141 12.10 -1.27 -3.28
C GLY A 141 11.03 -0.58 -2.48
N ILE A 142 10.36 0.37 -3.12
CA ILE A 142 9.20 1.09 -2.58
C ILE A 142 8.04 0.90 -3.54
N VAL A 143 6.89 0.46 -3.03
CA VAL A 143 5.64 0.38 -3.78
C VAL A 143 4.61 1.29 -3.11
N ASN A 144 4.19 2.31 -3.81
CA ASN A 144 3.16 3.23 -3.36
C ASN A 144 1.81 2.88 -3.98
N LEU A 145 0.72 2.96 -3.22
CA LEU A 145 -0.63 2.77 -3.73
C LEU A 145 -1.24 4.10 -4.17
N SER A 146 -1.52 4.19 -5.48
CA SER A 146 -2.34 5.23 -6.08
C SER A 146 -3.78 4.75 -6.29
N SER A 147 -4.44 5.20 -7.33
CA SER A 147 -5.82 4.87 -7.69
C SER A 147 -6.05 5.10 -9.18
N GLY A 148 -6.96 4.35 -9.79
CA GLY A 148 -7.52 4.67 -11.11
C GLY A 148 -8.14 6.07 -11.20
N LEU A 149 -8.55 6.64 -10.07
CA LEU A 149 -9.12 7.98 -9.99
C LEU A 149 -8.15 9.12 -10.33
N THR A 150 -6.84 8.84 -10.46
CA THR A 150 -5.87 9.82 -10.99
C THR A 150 -5.97 9.98 -12.52
N ARG A 151 -6.56 9.00 -13.21
CA ARG A 151 -6.82 8.99 -14.65
C ARG A 151 -8.29 9.22 -14.98
N ILE A 152 -9.19 8.73 -14.12
CA ILE A 152 -10.64 8.76 -14.31
C ILE A 152 -11.24 9.74 -13.30
N SER A 153 -12.00 10.72 -13.77
CA SER A 153 -12.66 11.69 -12.89
C SER A 153 -14.02 11.16 -12.42
N HIS A 154 -14.25 11.23 -11.12
CA HIS A 154 -15.55 10.94 -10.51
C HIS A 154 -15.91 12.05 -9.52
N PRO A 155 -17.14 12.60 -9.57
CA PRO A 155 -17.59 13.61 -8.62
C PRO A 155 -17.34 13.20 -7.15
N GLY A 156 -16.94 14.15 -6.31
CA GLY A 156 -16.64 13.93 -4.90
C GLY A 156 -15.29 13.25 -4.61
N SER A 157 -14.54 12.82 -5.62
CA SER A 157 -13.24 12.14 -5.43
C SER A 157 -12.03 13.07 -5.59
N GLY A 158 -12.24 14.37 -5.86
CA GLY A 158 -11.18 15.30 -6.25
C GLY A 158 -10.07 15.41 -5.20
N ALA A 159 -10.39 15.60 -3.93
CA ALA A 159 -9.38 15.69 -2.86
C ALA A 159 -8.55 14.40 -2.76
N TYR A 160 -9.21 13.23 -2.69
CA TYR A 160 -8.54 11.95 -2.65
C TYR A 160 -7.65 11.70 -3.89
N ALA A 161 -8.19 11.92 -5.09
CA ALA A 161 -7.46 11.74 -6.34
C ALA A 161 -6.24 12.66 -6.44
N SER A 162 -6.35 13.92 -5.96
CA SER A 162 -5.22 14.86 -5.90
C SER A 162 -4.08 14.34 -5.02
N MET A 163 -4.39 13.77 -3.85
CA MET A 163 -3.37 13.18 -2.97
C MET A 163 -2.71 11.96 -3.64
N LYS A 164 -3.48 11.14 -4.36
CA LYS A 164 -2.95 9.99 -5.09
C LYS A 164 -2.10 10.42 -6.29
N GLY A 165 -2.46 11.49 -6.99
CA GLY A 165 -1.63 12.12 -8.03
C GLY A 165 -0.31 12.67 -7.47
N ALA A 166 -0.34 13.30 -6.29
CA ALA A 166 0.87 13.76 -5.60
C ALA A 166 1.81 12.59 -5.25
N VAL A 167 1.26 11.43 -4.84
CA VAL A 167 2.06 10.21 -4.60
C VAL A 167 2.69 9.68 -5.88
N GLU A 168 2.00 9.76 -7.03
CA GLU A 168 2.58 9.35 -8.32
C GLU A 168 3.79 10.23 -8.70
N VAL A 169 3.70 11.54 -8.47
CA VAL A 169 4.83 12.46 -8.67
C VAL A 169 5.96 12.14 -7.70
N LEU A 170 5.67 12.04 -6.39
CA LEU A 170 6.65 11.68 -5.36
C LEU A 170 7.42 10.41 -5.73
N THR A 171 6.73 9.40 -6.24
CA THR A 171 7.36 8.12 -6.61
C THR A 171 8.44 8.28 -7.68
N LYS A 172 8.24 9.18 -8.66
CA LYS A 172 9.26 9.47 -9.69
C LYS A 172 10.51 10.11 -9.07
N PHE A 173 10.33 11.02 -8.11
CA PHE A 173 11.46 11.62 -7.39
C PHE A 173 12.19 10.59 -6.53
N LEU A 174 11.48 9.74 -5.79
CA LEU A 174 12.09 8.63 -5.04
C LEU A 174 12.90 7.70 -5.96
N ALA A 175 12.34 7.32 -7.10
CA ALA A 175 13.03 6.48 -8.08
C ALA A 175 14.33 7.12 -8.59
N LYS A 176 14.32 8.44 -8.83
CA LYS A 176 15.50 9.18 -9.30
C LYS A 176 16.56 9.34 -8.21
N GLU A 177 16.15 9.75 -7.02
CA GLU A 177 17.05 10.04 -5.91
C GLU A 177 17.68 8.78 -5.30
N LEU A 178 16.92 7.68 -5.25
CA LEU A 178 17.37 6.43 -4.63
C LEU A 178 17.98 5.43 -5.62
N GLY A 179 17.98 5.76 -6.91
CA GLY A 179 18.49 4.88 -7.96
C GLY A 179 19.97 4.50 -7.79
N SER A 180 20.81 5.41 -7.25
CA SER A 180 22.22 5.12 -6.95
C SER A 180 22.40 4.05 -5.86
N ARG A 181 21.38 3.84 -5.00
CA ARG A 181 21.32 2.77 -4.02
C ARG A 181 20.71 1.47 -4.58
N GLY A 182 20.37 1.42 -5.88
CA GLY A 182 19.65 0.30 -6.50
C GLY A 182 18.21 0.14 -6.00
N ILE A 183 17.63 1.17 -5.35
CA ILE A 183 16.26 1.12 -4.83
C ILE A 183 15.30 1.53 -5.94
N ASN A 184 14.33 0.66 -6.23
CA ASN A 184 13.23 0.96 -7.15
C ASN A 184 12.07 1.61 -6.41
N ALA A 185 11.40 2.54 -7.07
CA ALA A 185 10.14 3.09 -6.57
C ALA A 185 9.07 3.06 -7.66
N ASN A 186 7.96 2.38 -7.40
CA ASN A 186 6.87 2.23 -8.35
C ASN A 186 5.51 2.52 -7.71
N VAL A 187 4.53 2.81 -8.53
CA VAL A 187 3.13 3.01 -8.12
C VAL A 187 2.28 1.88 -8.68
N VAL A 188 1.43 1.33 -7.83
CA VAL A 188 0.30 0.48 -8.24
C VAL A 188 -0.98 1.29 -8.12
N ALA A 189 -1.78 1.32 -9.18
CA ALA A 189 -3.05 2.06 -9.26
C ALA A 189 -4.21 1.07 -9.46
N PRO A 190 -4.86 0.59 -8.38
CA PRO A 190 -6.02 -0.27 -8.48
C PRO A 190 -7.22 0.44 -9.11
N GLY A 191 -8.04 -0.33 -9.86
CA GLY A 191 -9.38 0.06 -10.25
C GLY A 191 -10.39 -0.13 -9.12
N ALA A 192 -11.64 -0.47 -9.46
CA ALA A 192 -12.70 -0.74 -8.50
C ALA A 192 -12.53 -2.14 -7.87
N ILE A 193 -12.13 -2.20 -6.61
CA ILE A 193 -11.86 -3.44 -5.87
C ILE A 193 -12.86 -3.62 -4.72
N ALA A 194 -13.45 -4.81 -4.61
CA ALA A 194 -14.43 -5.17 -3.58
C ALA A 194 -13.78 -5.32 -2.20
N THR A 195 -13.65 -4.22 -1.48
CA THR A 195 -13.11 -4.17 -0.10
C THR A 195 -14.02 -3.36 0.82
N ASP A 196 -13.67 -3.26 2.09
CA ASP A 196 -14.36 -2.38 3.05
C ASP A 196 -13.91 -0.91 2.94
N PHE A 197 -13.10 -0.59 1.95
CA PHE A 197 -12.69 0.78 1.65
C PHE A 197 -13.93 1.65 1.37
N SER A 198 -13.93 2.89 1.81
CA SER A 198 -15.10 3.79 1.75
C SER A 198 -16.38 3.18 2.37
N GLY A 199 -16.23 2.49 3.53
CA GLY A 199 -17.37 1.88 4.23
C GLY A 199 -18.00 0.68 3.51
N GLY A 200 -17.27 0.03 2.59
CA GLY A 200 -17.79 -1.12 1.84
C GLY A 200 -18.82 -0.74 0.77
N ARG A 201 -18.90 0.54 0.37
CA ARG A 201 -19.89 1.02 -0.61
C ARG A 201 -19.96 0.15 -1.86
N LEU A 202 -18.79 -0.23 -2.41
CA LEU A 202 -18.75 -1.05 -3.62
C LEU A 202 -19.31 -2.46 -3.39
N LYS A 203 -19.04 -3.07 -2.24
CA LYS A 203 -19.59 -4.39 -1.89
C LYS A 203 -21.11 -4.39 -1.75
N ASN A 204 -21.66 -3.27 -1.26
CA ASN A 204 -23.04 -3.19 -0.77
C ASN A 204 -23.99 -2.47 -1.74
N THR A 205 -23.53 -2.07 -2.94
CA THR A 205 -24.35 -1.31 -3.91
C THR A 205 -24.37 -2.03 -5.25
N PRO A 206 -25.35 -2.93 -5.50
CA PRO A 206 -25.46 -3.71 -6.75
C PRO A 206 -25.48 -2.84 -8.02
N GLN A 207 -26.20 -1.71 -8.00
CA GLN A 207 -26.29 -0.79 -9.14
C GLN A 207 -24.92 -0.20 -9.50
N LEU A 208 -24.10 0.13 -8.50
CA LEU A 208 -22.74 0.61 -8.72
C LEU A 208 -21.87 -0.50 -9.30
N GLN A 209 -22.05 -1.75 -8.83
CA GLN A 209 -21.30 -2.89 -9.37
C GLN A 209 -21.62 -3.12 -10.85
N GLU A 210 -22.90 -3.11 -11.23
CA GLU A 210 -23.31 -3.30 -12.64
C GLU A 210 -22.77 -2.17 -13.53
N TYR A 211 -22.85 -0.92 -13.06
CA TYR A 211 -22.24 0.20 -13.79
C TYR A 211 -20.74 0.00 -13.99
N LEU A 212 -19.99 -0.34 -12.94
CA LEU A 212 -18.54 -0.52 -13.03
C LEU A 212 -18.16 -1.72 -13.91
N LYS A 213 -18.93 -2.80 -13.89
CA LYS A 213 -18.76 -3.93 -14.85
C LYS A 213 -18.93 -3.48 -16.30
N SER A 214 -19.93 -2.62 -16.58
CA SER A 214 -20.21 -2.16 -17.95
C SER A 214 -19.10 -1.27 -18.54
N VAL A 215 -18.28 -0.63 -17.69
CA VAL A 215 -17.15 0.22 -18.11
C VAL A 215 -15.77 -0.43 -17.91
N THR A 216 -15.74 -1.73 -17.61
CA THR A 216 -14.51 -2.49 -17.40
C THR A 216 -14.40 -3.59 -18.48
N ALA A 217 -13.29 -3.64 -19.21
CA ALA A 217 -13.09 -4.61 -20.30
C ALA A 217 -13.18 -6.07 -19.82
N ILE A 218 -12.63 -6.37 -18.63
CA ILE A 218 -12.91 -7.63 -17.93
C ILE A 218 -14.15 -7.38 -17.05
N PRO A 219 -15.37 -7.83 -17.45
CA PRO A 219 -16.64 -7.33 -16.92
C PRO A 219 -16.96 -7.88 -15.52
N ARG A 220 -16.09 -7.60 -14.57
CA ARG A 220 -16.25 -7.93 -13.15
C ARG A 220 -15.65 -6.86 -12.25
N ILE A 221 -16.08 -6.85 -11.00
CA ILE A 221 -15.42 -6.09 -9.94
C ILE A 221 -14.11 -6.79 -9.57
N GLY A 222 -13.04 -6.02 -9.41
CA GLY A 222 -11.76 -6.53 -8.94
C GLY A 222 -11.84 -7.06 -7.51
N GLN A 223 -10.98 -8.01 -7.19
CA GLN A 223 -10.82 -8.57 -5.85
C GLN A 223 -9.44 -8.21 -5.30
N PRO A 224 -9.20 -8.24 -3.98
CA PRO A 224 -7.87 -8.03 -3.42
C PRO A 224 -6.78 -8.89 -4.08
N GLU A 225 -7.13 -10.13 -4.44
CA GLU A 225 -6.25 -11.12 -5.08
C GLU A 225 -5.74 -10.68 -6.46
N ASP A 226 -6.45 -9.78 -7.13
CA ASP A 226 -6.00 -9.18 -8.40
C ASP A 226 -4.81 -8.23 -8.21
N ILE A 227 -4.59 -7.72 -7.00
CA ILE A 227 -3.60 -6.68 -6.70
C ILE A 227 -2.34 -7.23 -6.04
N GLY A 228 -2.50 -8.09 -5.03
CA GLY A 228 -1.40 -8.53 -4.18
C GLY A 228 -0.29 -9.27 -4.93
N GLY A 229 -0.66 -10.06 -5.93
CA GLY A 229 0.31 -10.77 -6.78
C GLY A 229 1.24 -9.84 -7.55
N VAL A 230 0.73 -8.70 -8.06
CA VAL A 230 1.55 -7.69 -8.77
C VAL A 230 2.48 -6.97 -7.80
N VAL A 231 1.99 -6.59 -6.61
CA VAL A 231 2.85 -5.98 -5.59
C VAL A 231 3.95 -6.93 -5.14
N ALA A 232 3.64 -8.20 -4.93
CA ALA A 232 4.63 -9.21 -4.58
C ALA A 232 5.67 -9.42 -5.70
N PHE A 233 5.25 -9.40 -6.97
CA PHE A 233 6.16 -9.44 -8.12
C PHE A 233 7.12 -8.24 -8.12
N LEU A 234 6.65 -7.02 -7.83
CA LEU A 234 7.50 -5.83 -7.74
C LEU A 234 8.56 -5.91 -6.63
N CYS A 235 8.41 -6.85 -5.69
CA CYS A 235 9.39 -7.12 -4.64
C CYS A 235 10.40 -8.23 -5.03
N THR A 236 10.36 -8.74 -6.26
CA THR A 236 11.24 -9.83 -6.73
C THR A 236 12.40 -9.32 -7.61
N PRO A 237 13.44 -10.14 -7.81
CA PRO A 237 14.56 -9.80 -8.69
C PRO A 237 14.13 -9.54 -10.15
N GLU A 238 13.08 -10.19 -10.63
CA GLU A 238 12.57 -10.07 -12.00
C GLU A 238 12.03 -8.66 -12.29
N ALA A 239 11.61 -7.93 -11.25
CA ALA A 239 11.08 -6.58 -11.38
C ALA A 239 12.16 -5.47 -11.27
N LYS A 240 13.45 -5.83 -11.16
CA LYS A 240 14.53 -4.84 -10.87
C LYS A 240 14.69 -3.74 -11.92
N TRP A 241 14.28 -3.96 -13.16
CA TRP A 241 14.35 -2.93 -14.22
C TRP A 241 13.05 -2.12 -14.34
N ILE A 242 12.04 -2.41 -13.51
CA ILE A 242 10.81 -1.63 -13.42
C ILE A 242 11.03 -0.53 -12.39
N ASN A 243 11.14 0.73 -12.83
CA ASN A 243 11.39 1.86 -11.94
C ASN A 243 10.61 3.10 -12.42
N ALA A 244 10.12 3.90 -11.50
CA ALA A 244 9.30 5.10 -11.73
C ALA A 244 7.99 4.84 -12.52
N GLN A 245 7.51 3.59 -12.55
CA GLN A 245 6.32 3.24 -13.31
C GLN A 245 5.05 3.39 -12.48
N ARG A 246 3.96 3.78 -13.17
CA ARG A 246 2.59 3.68 -12.70
C ARG A 246 1.93 2.48 -13.36
N ILE A 247 1.71 1.44 -12.58
CA ILE A 247 1.13 0.18 -13.03
C ILE A 247 -0.35 0.17 -12.67
N GLU A 248 -1.20 0.30 -13.67
CA GLU A 248 -2.64 0.23 -13.47
C GLU A 248 -3.11 -1.22 -13.43
N ILE A 249 -3.91 -1.55 -12.42
CA ILE A 249 -4.52 -2.87 -12.23
C ILE A 249 -6.01 -2.66 -12.07
N SER A 250 -6.71 -2.50 -13.19
CA SER A 250 -8.12 -2.07 -13.23
C SER A 250 -9.04 -2.99 -14.04
N GLY A 251 -8.51 -4.10 -14.58
CA GLY A 251 -9.27 -4.95 -15.51
C GLY A 251 -9.61 -4.24 -16.83
N GLY A 252 -8.89 -3.15 -17.17
CA GLY A 252 -9.18 -2.34 -18.34
C GLY A 252 -10.38 -1.41 -18.15
N MET A 253 -10.52 -0.81 -16.97
CA MET A 253 -11.61 0.14 -16.71
C MET A 253 -11.41 1.43 -17.51
N TYR A 254 -12.44 1.83 -18.27
CA TYR A 254 -12.46 3.01 -19.14
C TYR A 254 -11.30 3.07 -20.15
N ILE A 255 -11.00 2.01 -20.85
CA ILE A 255 -10.12 1.96 -22.03
C ILE A 255 -10.92 2.10 -23.31
#